data_2cf538a3e001c4a1f38480495b21280f
#
_entry.id   2cf538a3e001c4a1f38480495b21280f
#
_cell.length_a   1.000
_cell.length_b   1.000
_cell.length_c   1.000
_cell.angle_alpha   90.00
_cell.angle_beta   90.00
_cell.angle_gamma   90.00
#
_symmetry.space_group_name_H-M   'P 1'
#
loop_
_entity.id
_entity.type
_entity.pdbx_description
1 polymer ?
#
loop_
_entity_poly.entity_id
_entity_poly.type
_entity_poly.pdbx_seq_one_letter_code
_entity_poly.pdbx_strand_id
1 'polypeptide(L)'
;MTIQVFQQNDTPEGGLFHRMNMNNEQKNTYVKKQITTALLALLKEKPLSDISVSELTNKAEIGRVSFYRNYQNKEDILKEESDRLIKEWGKLYESSPESAPETLFPSLFDFYRDHRDFYTTLYNAGMSSIMMETIIGTIQITPEMQNLEAYMKSFWAYGIYGWMLEWIKRGMQESGKELSALFLLARQN
;
A
#
# COMPACT_ATOMS: atom_id res chain seq x y z
N MET A 1 5.80 21.96 21.71
CA MET A 1 6.88 20.98 21.75
C MET A 1 7.26 20.71 20.30
N THR A 2 8.41 21.21 19.85
CA THR A 2 8.80 21.35 18.45
C THR A 2 9.32 20.02 17.95
N ILE A 3 8.63 19.43 16.96
CA ILE A 3 9.09 18.22 16.26
C ILE A 3 10.21 18.64 15.31
N GLN A 4 11.44 18.24 15.63
CA GLN A 4 12.58 18.38 14.71
C GLN A 4 12.41 17.37 13.56
N VAL A 5 12.14 17.90 12.37
CA VAL A 5 12.20 17.18 11.11
C VAL A 5 13.69 16.91 10.84
N PHE A 6 14.10 15.64 10.95
CA PHE A 6 15.41 15.20 10.48
C PHE A 6 15.46 15.29 8.94
N GLN A 7 16.06 16.34 8.41
CA GLN A 7 16.53 16.37 7.04
C GLN A 7 17.72 15.42 6.92
N GLN A 8 17.53 14.25 6.31
CA GLN A 8 18.65 13.41 5.88
C GLN A 8 19.31 14.05 4.65
N ASN A 9 20.57 14.38 4.78
CA ASN A 9 21.44 14.83 3.69
C ASN A 9 21.69 13.66 2.74
N ASP A 10 21.00 13.64 1.60
CA ASP A 10 21.28 12.75 0.47
C ASP A 10 22.53 13.29 -0.28
N THR A 11 23.73 12.96 0.20
CA THR A 11 24.95 13.07 -0.58
C THR A 11 25.30 11.70 -1.17
N PRO A 12 25.82 11.62 -2.43
CA PRO A 12 26.17 10.35 -3.07
C PRO A 12 27.15 9.49 -2.27
N GLU A 13 28.00 10.09 -1.46
CA GLU A 13 28.97 9.39 -0.62
C GLU A 13 28.32 8.74 0.63
N GLY A 14 27.27 9.33 1.19
CA GLY A 14 26.54 8.77 2.34
C GLY A 14 25.82 7.45 2.02
N GLY A 15 25.34 7.29 0.79
CA GLY A 15 24.64 6.07 0.34
C GLY A 15 25.55 4.85 0.23
N LEU A 16 26.81 5.01 -0.16
CA LEU A 16 27.78 3.92 -0.28
C LEU A 16 28.22 3.40 1.11
N PHE A 17 28.51 4.29 2.05
CA PHE A 17 28.90 3.94 3.42
C PHE A 17 27.76 3.25 4.19
N HIS A 18 26.52 3.66 3.96
CA HIS A 18 25.37 3.03 4.59
C HIS A 18 25.14 1.60 4.09
N ARG A 19 25.36 1.32 2.78
CA ARG A 19 25.28 -0.02 2.19
C ARG A 19 26.32 -1.02 2.75
N MET A 20 27.48 -0.58 3.17
CA MET A 20 28.58 -1.45 3.61
C MET A 20 28.33 -2.07 5.00
N ASN A 21 27.52 -1.45 5.86
CA ASN A 21 27.23 -1.90 7.24
C ASN A 21 25.88 -2.60 7.40
N MET A 22 25.11 -2.80 6.33
CA MET A 22 23.81 -3.47 6.39
C MET A 22 23.97 -5.00 6.46
N ASN A 23 23.19 -5.65 7.32
CA ASN A 23 23.02 -7.10 7.28
C ASN A 23 22.24 -7.53 6.02
N ASN A 24 22.15 -8.86 5.76
CA ASN A 24 21.50 -9.36 4.54
C ASN A 24 20.00 -9.00 4.45
N GLU A 25 19.30 -8.95 5.57
CA GLU A 25 17.89 -8.59 5.64
C GLU A 25 17.68 -7.10 5.34
N GLN A 26 18.50 -6.24 5.94
CA GLN A 26 18.47 -4.81 5.67
C GLN A 26 18.79 -4.49 4.20
N LYS A 27 19.78 -5.19 3.62
CA LYS A 27 20.10 -5.07 2.18
C LYS A 27 18.93 -5.46 1.32
N ASN A 28 18.24 -6.55 1.66
CA ASN A 28 17.06 -7.01 0.91
C ASN A 28 15.91 -6.00 1.00
N THR A 29 15.61 -5.50 2.18
CA THR A 29 14.58 -4.47 2.41
C THR A 29 14.90 -3.20 1.62
N TYR A 30 16.17 -2.77 1.63
CA TYR A 30 16.62 -1.63 0.83
C TYR A 30 16.40 -1.85 -0.66
N VAL A 31 16.81 -3.01 -1.20
CA VAL A 31 16.63 -3.37 -2.61
C VAL A 31 15.15 -3.35 -2.99
N LYS A 32 14.28 -3.94 -2.19
CA LYS A 32 12.83 -3.94 -2.41
C LYS A 32 12.27 -2.53 -2.45
N LYS A 33 12.67 -1.67 -1.51
CA LYS A 33 12.25 -0.25 -1.49
C LYS A 33 12.68 0.49 -2.75
N GLN A 34 13.93 0.30 -3.24
CA GLN A 34 14.40 0.92 -4.48
C GLN A 34 13.59 0.46 -5.70
N ILE A 35 13.32 -0.85 -5.80
CA ILE A 35 12.51 -1.41 -6.89
C ILE A 35 11.09 -0.81 -6.88
N THR A 36 10.44 -0.79 -5.72
CA THR A 36 9.07 -0.26 -5.57
C THR A 36 9.02 1.22 -5.95
N THR A 37 9.95 2.03 -5.42
CA THR A 37 10.02 3.47 -5.74
C THR A 37 10.23 3.72 -7.24
N ALA A 38 11.14 2.97 -7.86
CA ALA A 38 11.40 3.09 -9.30
C ALA A 38 10.19 2.67 -10.15
N LEU A 39 9.50 1.59 -9.76
CA LEU A 39 8.31 1.13 -10.46
C LEU A 39 7.16 2.14 -10.37
N LEU A 40 6.89 2.69 -9.19
CA LEU A 40 5.84 3.71 -9.01
C LEU A 40 6.15 4.97 -9.82
N ALA A 41 7.41 5.38 -9.91
CA ALA A 41 7.80 6.51 -10.74
C ALA A 41 7.57 6.22 -12.24
N LEU A 42 7.90 5.02 -12.72
CA LEU A 42 7.67 4.63 -14.12
C LEU A 42 6.17 4.50 -14.46
N LEU A 43 5.36 4.01 -13.52
CA LEU A 43 3.91 3.89 -13.70
C LEU A 43 3.19 5.25 -13.85
N LYS A 44 3.79 6.33 -13.37
CA LYS A 44 3.29 7.69 -13.61
C LYS A 44 3.54 8.17 -15.05
N GLU A 45 4.46 7.54 -15.77
CA GLU A 45 4.89 7.93 -17.11
C GLU A 45 4.29 7.04 -18.20
N LYS A 46 4.07 5.73 -17.91
CA LYS A 46 3.61 4.74 -18.90
C LYS A 46 2.98 3.49 -18.25
N PRO A 47 2.18 2.72 -19.02
CA PRO A 47 1.56 1.51 -18.51
C PRO A 47 2.58 0.43 -18.15
N LEU A 48 2.21 -0.46 -17.22
CA LEU A 48 3.08 -1.53 -16.70
C LEU A 48 3.61 -2.45 -17.81
N SER A 49 2.79 -2.72 -18.85
CA SER A 49 3.18 -3.53 -20.03
C SER A 49 4.45 -3.02 -20.70
N ASP A 50 4.61 -1.70 -20.75
CA ASP A 50 5.68 -1.02 -21.48
C ASP A 50 6.95 -0.80 -20.63
N ILE A 51 6.89 -1.15 -19.35
CA ILE A 51 8.04 -1.08 -18.45
C ILE A 51 8.82 -2.40 -18.53
N SER A 52 10.03 -2.37 -19.08
CA SER A 52 10.91 -3.54 -19.08
C SER A 52 11.62 -3.72 -17.73
N VAL A 53 11.94 -4.99 -17.38
CA VAL A 53 12.74 -5.29 -16.18
C VAL A 53 14.10 -4.57 -16.23
N SER A 54 14.69 -4.43 -17.42
CA SER A 54 15.95 -3.69 -17.59
C SER A 54 15.83 -2.24 -17.21
N GLU A 55 14.81 -1.57 -17.69
CA GLU A 55 14.54 -0.17 -17.38
C GLU A 55 14.25 0.01 -15.88
N LEU A 56 13.41 -0.85 -15.31
CA LEU A 56 13.10 -0.82 -13.89
C LEU A 56 14.38 -0.98 -13.04
N THR A 57 15.20 -1.97 -13.34
CA THR A 57 16.43 -2.23 -12.57
C THR A 57 17.47 -1.12 -12.75
N ASN A 58 17.56 -0.50 -13.94
CA ASN A 58 18.41 0.67 -14.17
C ASN A 58 17.92 1.88 -13.36
N LYS A 59 16.61 2.16 -13.38
CA LYS A 59 16.03 3.27 -12.60
C LYS A 59 16.15 3.05 -11.08
N ALA A 60 16.08 1.79 -10.64
CA ALA A 60 16.25 1.39 -9.24
C ALA A 60 17.74 1.30 -8.81
N GLU A 61 18.69 1.47 -9.73
CA GLU A 61 20.13 1.31 -9.49
C GLU A 61 20.50 -0.05 -8.88
N ILE A 62 19.88 -1.11 -9.36
CA ILE A 62 20.12 -2.50 -8.91
C ILE A 62 20.45 -3.42 -10.09
N GLY A 63 21.11 -4.54 -9.80
CA GLY A 63 21.34 -5.59 -10.81
C GLY A 63 20.07 -6.42 -11.06
N ARG A 64 19.87 -6.91 -12.31
CA ARG A 64 18.77 -7.81 -12.67
C ARG A 64 18.68 -9.06 -11.79
N VAL A 65 19.82 -9.60 -11.34
CA VAL A 65 19.88 -10.75 -10.43
C VAL A 65 19.17 -10.44 -9.10
N SER A 66 19.30 -9.19 -8.60
CA SER A 66 18.62 -8.76 -7.38
C SER A 66 17.11 -8.66 -7.58
N PHE A 67 16.65 -8.26 -8.76
CA PHE A 67 15.23 -8.29 -9.12
C PHE A 67 14.68 -9.72 -9.08
N TYR A 68 15.24 -10.64 -9.86
CA TYR A 68 14.75 -12.03 -9.97
C TYR A 68 14.93 -12.86 -8.69
N ARG A 69 15.79 -12.41 -7.77
CA ARG A 69 15.87 -13.01 -6.42
C ARG A 69 14.65 -12.69 -5.57
N ASN A 70 14.00 -11.56 -5.81
CA ASN A 70 12.89 -11.04 -4.99
C ASN A 70 11.53 -11.21 -5.65
N TYR A 71 11.44 -11.12 -6.98
CA TYR A 71 10.18 -11.02 -7.72
C TYR A 71 10.21 -11.86 -8.98
N GLN A 72 9.07 -12.49 -9.31
CA GLN A 72 8.89 -13.23 -10.57
C GLN A 72 8.47 -12.28 -11.70
N ASN A 73 7.62 -11.31 -11.38
CA ASN A 73 7.09 -10.32 -12.29
C ASN A 73 6.98 -8.94 -11.61
N LYS A 74 6.55 -7.94 -12.35
CA LYS A 74 6.44 -6.56 -11.85
C LYS A 74 5.20 -6.36 -10.96
N GLU A 75 4.17 -7.13 -11.20
CA GLU A 75 2.92 -7.14 -10.43
C GLU A 75 3.16 -7.56 -8.98
N ASP A 76 4.07 -8.52 -8.76
CA ASP A 76 4.46 -9.01 -7.41
C ASP A 76 4.98 -7.87 -6.53
N ILE A 77 5.66 -6.87 -7.11
CA ILE A 77 6.18 -5.70 -6.39
C ILE A 77 5.03 -4.89 -5.79
N LEU A 78 4.01 -4.63 -6.61
CA LEU A 78 2.85 -3.81 -6.20
C LEU A 78 1.99 -4.55 -5.19
N LYS A 79 1.83 -5.87 -5.37
CA LYS A 79 1.11 -6.72 -4.43
C LYS A 79 1.83 -6.78 -3.08
N GLU A 80 3.12 -7.02 -3.07
CA GLU A 80 3.91 -7.04 -1.82
C GLU A 80 3.85 -5.71 -1.08
N GLU A 81 3.92 -4.59 -1.80
CA GLU A 81 3.82 -3.26 -1.19
C GLU A 81 2.42 -3.01 -0.62
N SER A 82 1.36 -3.39 -1.34
CA SER A 82 -0.01 -3.29 -0.84
C SER A 82 -0.20 -4.11 0.45
N ASP A 83 0.29 -5.37 0.45
CA ASP A 83 0.23 -6.26 1.61
C ASP A 83 1.08 -5.74 2.78
N ARG A 84 2.21 -5.11 2.50
CA ARG A 84 3.08 -4.49 3.50
C ARG A 84 2.37 -3.31 4.18
N LEU A 85 1.76 -2.44 3.39
CA LEU A 85 1.06 -1.25 3.88
C LEU A 85 -0.12 -1.64 4.78
N ILE A 86 -0.95 -2.60 4.36
CA ILE A 86 -2.10 -3.00 5.19
C ILE A 86 -1.66 -3.69 6.50
N LYS A 87 -0.56 -4.46 6.47
CA LYS A 87 0.03 -5.05 7.68
C LYS A 87 0.61 -3.98 8.62
N GLU A 88 1.22 -2.94 8.04
CA GLU A 88 1.71 -1.79 8.81
C GLU A 88 0.57 -1.06 9.50
N TRP A 89 -0.50 -0.75 8.76
CA TRP A 89 -1.72 -0.18 9.35
C TRP A 89 -2.26 -1.04 10.49
N GLY A 90 -2.41 -2.36 10.28
CA GLY A 90 -2.92 -3.26 11.31
C GLY A 90 -2.10 -3.18 12.61
N LYS A 91 -0.77 -3.21 12.52
CA LYS A 91 0.12 -3.07 13.68
C LYS A 91 -0.02 -1.71 14.38
N LEU A 92 -0.09 -0.63 13.61
CA LEU A 92 -0.27 0.72 14.15
C LEU A 92 -1.62 0.84 14.86
N TYR A 93 -2.68 0.31 14.24
CA TYR A 93 -4.02 0.32 14.81
C TYR A 93 -4.08 -0.50 16.10
N GLU A 94 -3.60 -1.74 16.11
CA GLU A 94 -3.59 -2.62 17.29
C GLU A 94 -2.79 -2.04 18.45
N SER A 95 -1.72 -1.30 18.18
CA SER A 95 -0.89 -0.66 19.20
C SER A 95 -1.42 0.70 19.68
N SER A 96 -2.45 1.24 19.01
CA SER A 96 -3.00 2.55 19.35
C SER A 96 -3.91 2.47 20.59
N PRO A 97 -3.76 3.41 21.55
CA PRO A 97 -4.70 3.53 22.68
C PRO A 97 -6.13 3.91 22.24
N GLU A 98 -6.29 4.41 21.01
CA GLU A 98 -7.57 4.79 20.41
C GLU A 98 -8.20 3.63 19.60
N SER A 99 -7.61 2.43 19.65
CA SER A 99 -8.12 1.26 18.95
C SER A 99 -9.46 0.83 19.53
N ALA A 100 -10.50 0.96 18.73
CA ALA A 100 -11.88 0.62 19.06
C ALA A 100 -12.67 0.34 17.77
N PRO A 101 -13.73 -0.48 17.80
CA PRO A 101 -14.52 -0.79 16.59
C PRO A 101 -14.95 0.45 15.79
N GLU A 102 -15.26 1.54 16.49
CA GLU A 102 -15.72 2.80 15.90
C GLU A 102 -14.59 3.56 15.16
N THR A 103 -13.33 3.34 15.55
CA THR A 103 -12.17 4.01 14.96
C THR A 103 -11.48 3.18 13.88
N LEU A 104 -11.88 1.92 13.70
CA LEU A 104 -11.29 1.03 12.70
C LEU A 104 -11.38 1.62 11.28
N PHE A 105 -12.59 1.94 10.86
CA PHE A 105 -12.86 2.46 9.53
C PHE A 105 -12.20 3.85 9.29
N PRO A 106 -12.38 4.84 10.19
CA PRO A 106 -11.67 6.10 10.07
C PRO A 106 -10.15 5.96 9.94
N SER A 107 -9.53 5.15 10.81
CA SER A 107 -8.07 4.97 10.81
C SER A 107 -7.55 4.32 9.54
N LEU A 108 -8.30 3.36 8.96
CA LEU A 108 -7.95 2.72 7.71
C LEU A 108 -7.94 3.73 6.56
N PHE A 109 -8.98 4.57 6.45
CA PHE A 109 -9.05 5.55 5.37
C PHE A 109 -8.04 6.69 5.54
N ASP A 110 -7.77 7.13 6.77
CA ASP A 110 -6.68 8.09 7.01
C ASP A 110 -5.31 7.51 6.63
N PHE A 111 -5.06 6.23 6.94
CA PHE A 111 -3.84 5.54 6.52
C PHE A 111 -3.72 5.44 4.98
N TYR A 112 -4.80 5.13 4.27
CA TYR A 112 -4.82 5.15 2.80
C TYR A 112 -4.53 6.55 2.25
N ARG A 113 -5.03 7.60 2.89
CA ARG A 113 -4.76 8.99 2.49
C ARG A 113 -3.30 9.37 2.70
N ASP A 114 -2.68 8.92 3.78
CA ASP A 114 -1.26 9.15 4.04
C ASP A 114 -0.35 8.46 3.00
N HIS A 115 -0.86 7.36 2.40
CA HIS A 115 -0.21 6.63 1.31
C HIS A 115 -0.87 6.88 -0.07
N ARG A 116 -1.51 8.04 -0.24
CA ARG A 116 -2.30 8.39 -1.44
C ARG A 116 -1.54 8.21 -2.75
N ASP A 117 -0.25 8.50 -2.78
CA ASP A 117 0.60 8.39 -3.98
C ASP A 117 0.63 6.96 -4.52
N PHE A 118 0.75 5.97 -3.64
CA PHE A 118 0.73 4.56 -4.00
C PHE A 118 -0.64 4.17 -4.57
N TYR A 119 -1.71 4.43 -3.84
CA TYR A 119 -3.05 3.99 -4.23
C TYR A 119 -3.58 4.72 -5.47
N THR A 120 -3.29 6.01 -5.61
CA THR A 120 -3.61 6.78 -6.82
C THR A 120 -2.83 6.26 -8.03
N THR A 121 -1.55 5.89 -7.85
CA THR A 121 -0.74 5.31 -8.93
C THR A 121 -1.32 3.96 -9.38
N LEU A 122 -1.71 3.07 -8.46
CA LEU A 122 -2.38 1.81 -8.78
C LEU A 122 -3.68 2.04 -9.55
N TYR A 123 -4.51 2.97 -9.07
CA TYR A 123 -5.79 3.30 -9.72
C TYR A 123 -5.59 3.80 -11.15
N ASN A 124 -4.69 4.77 -11.35
CA ASN A 124 -4.41 5.36 -12.66
C ASN A 124 -3.76 4.37 -13.63
N ALA A 125 -2.99 3.42 -13.11
CA ALA A 125 -2.40 2.34 -13.90
C ALA A 125 -3.38 1.20 -14.25
N GLY A 126 -4.65 1.28 -13.80
CA GLY A 126 -5.66 0.23 -14.02
C GLY A 126 -5.41 -1.03 -13.19
N MET A 127 -4.64 -0.93 -12.10
CA MET A 127 -4.21 -2.06 -11.25
C MET A 127 -4.90 -2.08 -9.89
N SER A 128 -6.06 -1.47 -9.79
CA SER A 128 -6.83 -1.38 -8.53
C SER A 128 -7.28 -2.75 -7.99
N SER A 129 -7.31 -3.81 -8.83
CA SER A 129 -7.58 -5.18 -8.38
C SER A 129 -6.61 -5.66 -7.28
N ILE A 130 -5.36 -5.17 -7.27
CA ILE A 130 -4.39 -5.47 -6.22
C ILE A 130 -4.91 -5.03 -4.84
N MET A 131 -5.57 -3.87 -4.75
CA MET A 131 -6.18 -3.41 -3.51
C MET A 131 -7.28 -4.36 -3.04
N MET A 132 -8.11 -4.86 -3.97
CA MET A 132 -9.16 -5.83 -3.65
C MET A 132 -8.58 -7.16 -3.17
N GLU A 133 -7.55 -7.67 -3.84
CA GLU A 133 -6.86 -8.90 -3.41
C GLU A 133 -6.29 -8.77 -1.99
N THR A 134 -5.67 -7.63 -1.67
CA THR A 134 -5.15 -7.34 -0.32
C THR A 134 -6.28 -7.29 0.72
N ILE A 135 -7.41 -6.65 0.41
CA ILE A 135 -8.58 -6.59 1.32
C ILE A 135 -9.12 -8.00 1.58
N ILE A 136 -9.34 -8.80 0.53
CA ILE A 136 -9.85 -10.18 0.66
C ILE A 136 -8.86 -11.04 1.47
N GLY A 137 -7.57 -10.94 1.18
CA GLY A 137 -6.52 -11.66 1.90
C GLY A 137 -6.47 -11.31 3.40
N THR A 138 -6.76 -10.05 3.75
CA THR A 138 -6.80 -9.57 5.15
C THR A 138 -8.04 -10.07 5.88
N ILE A 139 -9.20 -10.08 5.22
CA ILE A 139 -10.48 -10.50 5.82
C ILE A 139 -10.56 -12.02 6.01
N GLN A 140 -9.76 -12.79 5.26
CA GLN A 140 -9.63 -14.26 5.37
C GLN A 140 -10.98 -14.99 5.31
N ILE A 141 -11.65 -14.92 4.15
CA ILE A 141 -12.87 -15.72 3.92
C ILE A 141 -12.43 -17.14 3.59
N THR A 142 -12.87 -18.13 4.38
CA THR A 142 -12.52 -19.55 4.18
C THR A 142 -13.75 -20.39 3.86
N PRO A 143 -13.58 -21.54 3.17
CA PRO A 143 -14.70 -22.44 2.85
C PRO A 143 -15.42 -23.01 4.09
N GLU A 144 -14.73 -23.06 5.23
CA GLU A 144 -15.27 -23.61 6.50
C GLU A 144 -16.15 -22.62 7.25
N MET A 145 -16.16 -21.34 6.85
CA MET A 145 -17.01 -20.33 7.46
C MET A 145 -18.49 -20.63 7.27
N GLN A 146 -19.31 -20.23 8.24
CA GLN A 146 -20.75 -20.24 8.06
C GLN A 146 -21.16 -19.25 6.94
N ASN A 147 -22.17 -19.64 6.16
CA ASN A 147 -22.59 -18.86 4.98
C ASN A 147 -22.88 -17.40 5.31
N LEU A 148 -23.59 -17.12 6.40
CA LEU A 148 -23.91 -15.73 6.79
C LEU A 148 -22.64 -14.91 7.07
N GLU A 149 -21.69 -15.48 7.79
CA GLU A 149 -20.42 -14.82 8.09
C GLU A 149 -19.63 -14.54 6.80
N ALA A 150 -19.51 -15.53 5.92
CA ALA A 150 -18.84 -15.40 4.64
C ALA A 150 -19.50 -14.32 3.76
N TYR A 151 -20.83 -14.28 3.70
CA TYR A 151 -21.56 -13.27 2.92
C TYR A 151 -21.37 -11.87 3.50
N MET A 152 -21.43 -11.72 4.82
CA MET A 152 -21.20 -10.43 5.47
C MET A 152 -19.77 -9.93 5.25
N LYS A 153 -18.77 -10.80 5.41
CA LYS A 153 -17.35 -10.45 5.12
C LYS A 153 -17.15 -10.05 3.67
N SER A 154 -17.76 -10.78 2.73
CA SER A 154 -17.71 -10.43 1.30
C SER A 154 -18.36 -9.07 1.05
N PHE A 155 -19.54 -8.82 1.59
CA PHE A 155 -20.24 -7.55 1.46
C PHE A 155 -19.36 -6.37 1.93
N TRP A 156 -18.75 -6.51 3.11
CA TRP A 156 -17.85 -5.49 3.64
C TRP A 156 -16.60 -5.30 2.79
N ALA A 157 -15.97 -6.40 2.32
CA ALA A 157 -14.78 -6.33 1.49
C ALA A 157 -15.04 -5.54 0.19
N TYR A 158 -16.10 -5.89 -0.54
CA TYR A 158 -16.48 -5.21 -1.78
C TYR A 158 -17.01 -3.79 -1.53
N GLY A 159 -17.72 -3.57 -0.42
CA GLY A 159 -18.17 -2.24 -0.02
C GLY A 159 -17.02 -1.28 0.26
N ILE A 160 -16.05 -1.69 1.08
CA ILE A 160 -14.83 -0.90 1.37
C ILE A 160 -14.05 -0.61 0.09
N TYR A 161 -13.86 -1.61 -0.76
CA TYR A 161 -13.16 -1.46 -2.03
C TYR A 161 -13.88 -0.45 -2.94
N GLY A 162 -15.20 -0.58 -3.10
CA GLY A 162 -16.00 0.35 -3.91
C GLY A 162 -15.91 1.80 -3.41
N TRP A 163 -15.99 2.00 -2.09
CA TRP A 163 -15.82 3.32 -1.48
C TRP A 163 -14.43 3.88 -1.72
N MET A 164 -13.41 3.05 -1.59
CA MET A 164 -12.02 3.44 -1.82
C MET A 164 -11.79 3.89 -3.25
N LEU A 165 -12.32 3.15 -4.24
CA LEU A 165 -12.20 3.54 -5.65
C LEU A 165 -12.87 4.88 -5.96
N GLU A 166 -14.09 5.08 -5.48
CA GLU A 166 -14.82 6.34 -5.70
C GLU A 166 -14.14 7.51 -4.98
N TRP A 167 -13.62 7.28 -3.77
CA TRP A 167 -12.87 8.28 -3.02
C TRP A 167 -11.55 8.67 -3.70
N ILE A 168 -10.78 7.69 -4.22
CA ILE A 168 -9.57 7.95 -5.01
C ILE A 168 -9.91 8.78 -6.25
N LYS A 169 -10.96 8.38 -6.99
CA LYS A 169 -11.45 9.10 -8.18
C LYS A 169 -11.83 10.53 -7.88
N ARG A 170 -12.35 10.82 -6.70
CA ARG A 170 -12.70 12.18 -6.21
C ARG A 170 -11.54 12.93 -5.57
N GLY A 171 -10.33 12.36 -5.57
CA GLY A 171 -9.12 13.01 -5.08
C GLY A 171 -8.87 12.87 -3.58
N MET A 172 -9.52 11.91 -2.92
CA MET A 172 -9.30 11.59 -1.50
C MET A 172 -9.43 12.82 -0.58
N GLN A 173 -10.52 13.61 -0.78
CA GLN A 173 -10.70 14.91 -0.10
C GLN A 173 -11.11 14.73 1.36
N GLU A 174 -12.04 13.82 1.63
CA GLU A 174 -12.59 13.61 2.96
C GLU A 174 -11.60 12.88 3.86
N SER A 175 -11.61 13.20 5.15
CA SER A 175 -10.93 12.44 6.20
C SER A 175 -11.63 11.10 6.46
N GLY A 176 -10.95 10.15 7.08
CA GLY A 176 -11.56 8.89 7.50
C GLY A 176 -12.77 9.09 8.42
N LYS A 177 -12.74 10.11 9.28
CA LYS A 177 -13.87 10.49 10.14
C LYS A 177 -15.07 10.99 9.34
N GLU A 178 -14.85 11.84 8.34
CA GLU A 178 -15.92 12.34 7.46
C GLU A 178 -16.52 11.21 6.61
N LEU A 179 -15.69 10.32 6.04
CA LEU A 179 -16.17 9.13 5.34
C LEU A 179 -17.00 8.23 6.24
N SER A 180 -16.59 8.03 7.49
CA SER A 180 -17.34 7.24 8.46
C SER A 180 -18.71 7.86 8.76
N ALA A 181 -18.77 9.19 8.88
CA ALA A 181 -20.05 9.88 9.07
C ALA A 181 -20.99 9.73 7.87
N LEU A 182 -20.46 9.84 6.64
CA LEU A 182 -21.22 9.60 5.41
C LEU A 182 -21.75 8.15 5.34
N PHE A 183 -20.95 7.18 5.75
CA PHE A 183 -21.36 5.78 5.80
C PHE A 183 -22.52 5.55 6.76
N LEU A 184 -22.50 6.17 7.95
CA LEU A 184 -23.61 6.07 8.92
C LEU A 184 -24.90 6.69 8.39
N LEU A 185 -24.81 7.83 7.68
CA LEU A 185 -25.96 8.46 7.04
C LEU A 185 -26.56 7.58 5.93
N ALA A 186 -25.72 6.91 5.13
CA ALA A 186 -26.19 6.02 4.06
C ALA A 186 -26.95 4.78 4.58
N ARG A 187 -26.77 4.40 5.86
CA ARG A 187 -27.52 3.28 6.49
C ARG A 187 -28.91 3.67 6.99
N GLN A 188 -29.20 4.97 7.08
CA GLN A 188 -30.49 5.47 7.61
C GLN A 188 -31.52 5.75 6.50
N ASN A 189 -31.08 5.76 5.24
CA ASN A 189 -31.90 5.89 4.03
C ASN A 189 -32.08 4.56 3.32
#